data_0a0271c4f08fe525f0c6d55f756c442b
#
_entry.id   0a0271c4f08fe525f0c6d55f756c442b
#
_cell.length_a   1.000
_cell.length_b   1.000
_cell.length_c   1.000
_cell.angle_alpha   90.00
_cell.angle_beta   90.00
_cell.angle_gamma   90.00
#
_symmetry.space_group_name_H-M   'P 1'
#
loop_
_entity.id
_entity.type
_entity.pdbx_description
1 polymer ?
#
loop_
_entity_poly.entity_id
_entity_poly.type
_entity_poly.pdbx_seq_one_letter_code
_entity_poly.pdbx_strand_id
1 'polypeptide(L)' 'MEFLLEIRVRPNSSRNKVGGSVGEPPRLVVAVQAPAVDGKANQAVIKELAAAFNLRARDFTIVYGELGRDKRLLVS' A
#
# COMPACT_ATOMS: atom_id res chain seq x y z
N MET A 1 10.77 15.57 -3.40
CA MET A 1 9.46 15.95 -2.89
C MET A 1 8.92 14.85 -1.99
N GLU A 2 8.34 15.20 -0.86
CA GLU A 2 7.77 14.24 0.07
C GLU A 2 6.27 14.45 0.20
N PHE A 3 5.54 13.36 0.34
CA PHE A 3 4.11 13.43 0.66
C PHE A 3 3.70 12.18 1.43
N LEU A 4 2.57 12.28 2.13
CA LEU A 4 1.98 11.17 2.85
C LEU A 4 0.86 10.57 2.02
N LEU A 5 0.85 9.25 1.94
CA LEU A 5 -0.14 8.50 1.17
C LEU A 5 -0.93 7.60 2.14
N GLU A 6 -2.25 7.78 2.16
CA GLU A 6 -3.14 6.95 2.96
C GLU A 6 -3.70 5.84 2.08
N ILE A 7 -3.56 4.60 2.52
CA ILE A 7 -4.04 3.44 1.74
C ILE A 7 -4.83 2.49 2.61
N ARG A 8 -5.68 1.70 1.94
CA ARG A 8 -6.30 0.50 2.53
C ARG A 8 -5.83 -0.70 1.75
N VAL A 9 -5.27 -1.69 2.44
CA VAL A 9 -4.75 -2.90 1.84
C VAL A 9 -5.80 -3.99 1.87
N ARG A 10 -5.96 -4.73 0.76
CA ARG A 10 -6.79 -5.92 0.68
C ARG A 10 -5.90 -7.10 0.34
N PRO A 11 -5.40 -7.82 1.36
CA PRO A 11 -4.57 -9.01 1.12
C PRO A 11 -5.42 -10.18 0.67
N ASN A 12 -4.78 -11.23 0.21
CA ASN A 12 -5.45 -12.44 -0.26
C ASN A 12 -6.44 -12.18 -1.40
N SER A 13 -6.16 -11.16 -2.21
CA SER A 13 -7.01 -10.82 -3.35
C SER A 13 -6.71 -11.73 -4.53
N SER A 14 -7.62 -11.79 -5.49
CA SER A 14 -7.44 -12.63 -6.67
C SER A 14 -6.35 -12.11 -7.59
N ARG A 15 -6.04 -10.81 -7.52
CA ARG A 15 -4.98 -10.21 -8.33
C ARG A 15 -4.47 -8.94 -7.63
N ASN A 16 -3.30 -8.50 -8.06
CA ASN A 16 -2.74 -7.25 -7.58
C ASN A 16 -3.36 -6.08 -8.36
N LYS A 17 -3.78 -5.04 -7.64
CA LYS A 17 -4.39 -3.87 -8.27
C LYS A 17 -4.26 -2.67 -7.36
N VAL A 18 -3.90 -1.54 -7.95
CA VAL A 18 -3.92 -0.23 -7.26
C VAL A 18 -5.03 0.60 -7.90
N GLY A 19 -6.00 1.01 -7.11
CA GLY A 19 -7.08 1.85 -7.61
C GLY A 19 -8.32 1.78 -6.77
N GLY A 20 -9.14 2.82 -6.91
CA GLY A 20 -10.34 2.97 -6.10
C GLY A 20 -10.07 3.64 -4.77
N SER A 21 -11.11 4.06 -4.11
CA SER A 21 -10.98 4.68 -2.79
C SER A 21 -12.07 4.18 -1.86
N VAL A 22 -11.76 4.15 -0.57
CA VAL A 22 -12.71 3.75 0.47
C VAL A 22 -12.52 4.64 1.69
N GLY A 23 -13.60 4.78 2.45
CA GLY A 23 -13.53 5.42 3.76
C GLY A 23 -13.67 6.93 3.71
N GLU A 24 -13.71 7.50 4.90
CA GLU A 24 -13.86 8.92 5.14
C GLU A 24 -12.88 9.32 6.24
N PRO A 25 -11.77 9.99 5.93
CA PRO A 25 -11.36 10.46 4.60
C PRO A 25 -11.00 9.30 3.65
N PRO A 26 -11.03 9.57 2.33
CA PRO A 26 -10.77 8.48 1.37
C PRO A 26 -9.35 7.96 1.43
N ARG A 27 -9.21 6.65 1.28
CA ARG A 27 -7.93 5.95 1.19
C ARG A 27 -7.84 5.24 -0.14
N LEU A 28 -6.65 5.27 -0.73
CA LEU A 28 -6.38 4.53 -1.96
C LEU A 28 -6.39 3.03 -1.65
N VAL A 29 -7.11 2.26 -2.45
CA VAL A 29 -7.17 0.81 -2.27
C VAL A 29 -6.00 0.15 -3.00
N VAL A 30 -5.30 -0.72 -2.29
CA VAL A 30 -4.22 -1.54 -2.86
C VAL A 30 -4.54 -3.00 -2.57
N ALA A 31 -4.95 -3.73 -3.60
CA ALA A 31 -5.22 -5.16 -3.51
C ALA A 31 -3.95 -5.92 -3.86
N VAL A 32 -3.61 -6.93 -3.06
CA VAL A 32 -2.45 -7.78 -3.31
C VAL A 32 -2.82 -9.23 -3.10
N GLN A 33 -2.22 -10.12 -3.89
CA GLN A 33 -2.44 -11.55 -3.75
C GLN A 33 -1.76 -12.10 -2.50
N ALA A 34 -0.70 -11.47 -2.06
CA ALA A 34 0.07 -11.92 -0.91
C ALA A 34 -0.79 -11.96 0.37
N PRO A 35 -0.54 -12.93 1.25
CA PRO A 35 -1.25 -13.00 2.52
C PRO A 35 -0.72 -11.96 3.51
N ALA A 36 -1.54 -11.61 4.51
CA ALA A 36 -1.18 -10.64 5.54
C ALA A 36 -0.35 -11.31 6.64
N VAL A 37 0.75 -11.95 6.27
CA VAL A 37 1.64 -12.66 7.21
C VAL A 37 3.10 -12.35 6.88
N ASP A 38 3.93 -12.27 7.91
CA ASP A 38 5.39 -12.17 7.81
C ASP A 38 5.86 -11.04 6.88
N GLY A 39 5.13 -9.93 6.85
CA GLY A 39 5.49 -8.78 6.02
C GLY A 39 5.29 -8.98 4.53
N LYS A 40 4.75 -10.11 4.09
CA LYS A 40 4.58 -10.39 2.66
C LYS A 40 3.63 -9.42 1.99
N ALA A 41 2.51 -9.09 2.64
CA ALA A 41 1.56 -8.13 2.09
C ALA A 41 2.20 -6.74 2.01
N ASN A 42 2.98 -6.34 3.02
CA ASN A 42 3.66 -5.04 3.00
C ASN A 42 4.63 -4.92 1.84
N GLN A 43 5.41 -5.96 1.59
CA GLN A 43 6.34 -5.99 0.46
C GLN A 43 5.59 -5.90 -0.87
N ALA A 44 4.50 -6.65 -1.00
CA ALA A 44 3.69 -6.65 -2.22
C ALA A 44 3.05 -5.27 -2.45
N VAL A 45 2.55 -4.63 -1.38
CA VAL A 45 1.96 -3.30 -1.45
C VAL A 45 2.98 -2.29 -1.98
N ILE A 46 4.17 -2.27 -1.40
CA ILE A 46 5.21 -1.33 -1.82
C ILE A 46 5.59 -1.56 -3.28
N LYS A 47 5.70 -2.82 -3.69
CA LYS A 47 6.02 -3.16 -5.08
C LYS A 47 4.95 -2.63 -6.03
N GLU A 48 3.67 -2.83 -5.70
CA GLU A 48 2.57 -2.36 -6.55
C GLU A 48 2.51 -0.84 -6.60
N LEU A 49 2.71 -0.16 -5.48
CA LEU A 49 2.71 1.29 -5.44
C LEU A 49 3.89 1.86 -6.24
N ALA A 50 5.06 1.26 -6.12
CA ALA A 50 6.22 1.69 -6.87
C ALA A 50 5.96 1.61 -8.38
N ALA A 51 5.35 0.51 -8.84
CA ALA A 51 5.00 0.36 -10.24
C ALA A 51 3.94 1.38 -10.68
N ALA A 52 2.89 1.56 -9.88
CA ALA A 52 1.79 2.47 -10.21
C ALA A 52 2.23 3.93 -10.27
N PHE A 53 3.15 4.32 -9.40
CA PHE A 53 3.62 5.71 -9.30
C PHE A 53 4.89 5.96 -10.10
N ASN A 54 5.43 4.92 -10.74
CA ASN A 54 6.70 4.98 -11.47
C ASN A 54 7.84 5.47 -10.57
N LEU A 55 7.88 4.92 -9.37
CA LEU A 55 8.89 5.20 -8.36
C LEU A 55 9.59 3.91 -7.98
N ARG A 56 10.53 3.98 -7.05
CA ARG A 56 11.24 2.81 -6.55
C ARG A 56 10.70 2.39 -5.20
N ALA A 57 10.83 1.11 -4.87
CA ALA A 57 10.38 0.59 -3.58
C ALA A 57 10.99 1.38 -2.41
N ARG A 58 12.26 1.78 -2.52
CA ARG A 58 12.96 2.53 -1.48
C ARG A 58 12.40 3.93 -1.24
N ASP A 59 11.55 4.42 -2.16
CA ASP A 59 10.93 5.74 -2.00
C ASP A 59 9.73 5.70 -1.07
N PHE A 60 9.30 4.51 -0.65
CA PHE A 60 8.13 4.31 0.20
C PHE A 60 8.53 3.80 1.57
N THR A 61 8.03 4.46 2.63
CA THR A 61 8.26 4.03 4.01
C THR A 61 6.92 3.97 4.73
N ILE A 62 6.61 2.83 5.32
CA ILE A 62 5.38 2.70 6.13
C ILE A 62 5.64 3.40 7.46
N VAL A 63 4.87 4.47 7.73
CA VAL A 63 5.03 5.26 8.95
C VAL A 63 3.89 5.02 9.95
N TYR A 64 2.82 4.33 9.53
CA TYR A 64 1.70 4.00 10.40
C TYR A 64 0.99 2.77 9.87
N GLY A 65 0.53 1.91 10.78
CA GLY A 65 -0.33 0.79 10.42
C GLY A 65 0.41 -0.40 9.81
N GLU A 66 1.64 -0.66 10.23
CA GLU A 66 2.45 -1.75 9.67
C GLU A 66 1.74 -3.10 9.77
N LEU A 67 1.02 -3.36 10.85
CA LEU A 67 0.31 -4.62 11.05
C LEU A 67 -1.17 -4.55 10.68
N GLY A 68 -1.67 -3.38 10.32
CA GLY A 68 -3.08 -3.20 9.97
C GLY A 68 -3.30 -3.11 8.47
N ARG A 69 -4.57 -3.01 8.09
CA ARG A 69 -4.94 -2.84 6.68
C ARG A 69 -4.94 -1.38 6.25
N ASP A 70 -5.18 -0.47 7.20
CA ASP A 70 -5.08 0.97 6.92
C ASP A 70 -3.66 1.39 7.24
N LYS A 71 -2.98 1.93 6.24
CA LYS A 71 -1.57 2.30 6.36
C LYS A 71 -1.35 3.71 5.89
N ARG A 72 -0.33 4.33 6.45
CA ARG A 72 0.17 5.61 5.97
C ARG A 72 1.62 5.43 5.55
N LEU A 73 1.95 5.89 4.36
CA LEU A 73 3.31 5.79 3.84
C LEU A 73 3.86 7.17 3.57
N LEU A 74 5.12 7.36 3.89
CA LEU A 74 5.87 8.53 3.45
C LEU A 74 6.51 8.18 2.12
N VAL A 75 6.29 9.03 1.12
CA VAL A 75 6.84 8.88 -0.22
C VAL A 75 7.83 10.00 -0.45
N SER A 76 9.06 9.66 -0.76
CA SER A 76 10.09 10.67 -0.96
C SER A 76 11.11 10.30 -2.03
#